data_b643b8d7550a021b7adb81f56300ff9e
#
_entry.id   b643b8d7550a021b7adb81f56300ff9e
#
_cell.length_a   1.000
_cell.length_b   1.000
_cell.length_c   1.000
_cell.angle_alpha   90.00
_cell.angle_beta   90.00
_cell.angle_gamma   90.00
#
_symmetry.space_group_name_H-M   'P 1'
#
loop_
_entity.id
_entity.type
_entity.pdbx_description
1 polymer ?
#
loop_
_entity_poly.entity_id
_entity_poly.type
_entity_poly.pdbx_seq_one_letter_code
_entity_poly.pdbx_strand_id
1 'polypeptide(L)'
;MGAPTINVLISSLNYRNQLALTLSLFALSNVLMFFSHSFLGALIARFIGGLMHGVILVIATIICFKFAPKAKKSMALSLVSIGFTTAMMVGVPLGILVSRRFGLLMPFLLVACLAFLAALLTLFTMPKFSSEPAKFKSLSVSFGSAPVWQGFFVAALSWGSVFVVHVYLRVLLERCHFSPENIANIYLCHGIAATLGVLFGGKLADLRGLFAALSFLLTMQILALGAMSFSYHLSKMFLIASVIAYSFFGYACIAPIKMLGGHLARLFTPTTMSSTIVLHEVSLFKGIALGSFVGGLSVHYLGVHFNGICAALLALCALLILTFGIKKSVFAKNSKVAPSHH
;
A
#
# COMPACT_ATOMS: atom_id res chain seq x y z
N MET A 1 7.93 11.70 5.85
CA MET A 1 8.98 12.62 5.28
C MET A 1 10.29 11.89 4.98
N GLY A 2 10.69 10.87 5.72
CA GLY A 2 12.00 10.21 5.56
C GLY A 2 12.26 9.50 4.23
N ALA A 3 11.27 8.75 3.69
CA ALA A 3 11.47 8.02 2.43
C ALA A 3 11.83 8.93 1.23
N PRO A 4 11.18 10.09 1.00
CA PRO A 4 11.60 11.03 -0.04
C PRO A 4 13.02 11.56 0.15
N THR A 5 13.39 11.89 1.39
CA THR A 5 14.73 12.41 1.73
C THR A 5 15.82 11.38 1.44
N ILE A 6 15.63 10.15 1.92
CA ILE A 6 16.59 9.07 1.71
C ILE A 6 16.70 8.73 0.22
N ASN A 7 15.57 8.68 -0.49
CA ASN A 7 15.58 8.42 -1.94
C ASN A 7 16.40 9.45 -2.71
N VAL A 8 16.36 10.72 -2.32
CA VAL A 8 17.21 11.77 -2.90
C VAL A 8 18.69 11.51 -2.59
N LEU A 9 19.02 11.18 -1.34
CA LEU A 9 20.41 10.94 -0.92
C LEU A 9 21.08 9.79 -1.67
N ILE A 10 20.34 8.69 -1.92
CA ILE A 10 20.87 7.50 -2.60
C ILE A 10 20.64 7.51 -4.12
N SER A 11 19.98 8.54 -4.67
CA SER A 11 19.61 8.61 -6.08
C SER A 11 20.77 8.62 -7.07
N SER A 12 21.99 8.94 -6.61
CA SER A 12 23.22 8.85 -7.42
C SER A 12 23.64 7.41 -7.73
N LEU A 13 23.18 6.42 -6.91
CA LEU A 13 23.44 5.01 -7.15
C LEU A 13 22.48 4.44 -8.21
N ASN A 14 22.88 3.40 -8.92
CA ASN A 14 21.95 2.63 -9.77
C ASN A 14 20.87 1.91 -8.94
N TYR A 15 19.69 1.62 -9.52
CA TYR A 15 18.56 1.04 -8.80
C TYR A 15 18.88 -0.29 -8.10
N ARG A 16 19.77 -1.13 -8.67
CA ARG A 16 20.23 -2.36 -8.03
C ARG A 16 20.94 -2.08 -6.71
N ASN A 17 21.88 -1.14 -6.71
CA ASN A 17 22.64 -0.79 -5.51
C ASN A 17 21.78 -0.05 -4.48
N GLN A 18 20.85 0.80 -4.92
CA GLN A 18 19.87 1.43 -4.02
C GLN A 18 19.03 0.38 -3.30
N LEU A 19 18.49 -0.61 -4.03
CA LEU A 19 17.65 -1.65 -3.45
C LEU A 19 18.46 -2.56 -2.51
N ALA A 20 19.65 -2.99 -2.90
CA ALA A 20 20.52 -3.81 -2.07
C ALA A 20 20.94 -3.08 -0.78
N LEU A 21 21.32 -1.80 -0.87
CA LEU A 21 21.67 -0.97 0.29
C LEU A 21 20.49 -0.81 1.25
N THR A 22 19.32 -0.48 0.75
CA THR A 22 18.13 -0.30 1.59
C THR A 22 17.65 -1.59 2.24
N LEU A 23 17.73 -2.73 1.54
CA LEU A 23 17.46 -4.06 2.10
C LEU A 23 18.48 -4.44 3.20
N SER A 24 19.76 -4.12 3.00
CA SER A 24 20.81 -4.37 3.99
C SER A 24 20.63 -3.51 5.24
N LEU A 25 20.27 -2.22 5.08
CA LEU A 25 19.96 -1.33 6.20
C LEU A 25 18.67 -1.75 6.92
N PHE A 26 17.68 -2.25 6.19
CA PHE A 26 16.47 -2.84 6.78
C PHE A 26 16.79 -4.11 7.57
N ALA A 27 17.65 -5.00 7.05
CA ALA A 27 18.14 -6.17 7.78
C ALA A 27 18.86 -5.75 9.06
N LEU A 28 19.79 -4.80 8.98
CA LEU A 28 20.52 -4.26 10.13
C LEU A 28 19.58 -3.68 11.19
N SER A 29 18.54 -2.95 10.80
CA SER A 29 17.56 -2.40 11.74
C SER A 29 16.82 -3.50 12.53
N ASN A 30 16.53 -4.64 11.89
CA ASN A 30 15.90 -5.78 12.55
C ASN A 30 16.90 -6.53 13.46
N VAL A 31 18.17 -6.59 13.10
CA VAL A 31 19.24 -7.10 14.01
C VAL A 31 19.35 -6.18 15.25
N LEU A 32 19.39 -4.87 15.05
CA LEU A 32 19.40 -3.90 16.16
C LEU A 32 18.17 -4.06 17.06
N MET A 33 17.00 -4.31 16.49
CA MET A 33 15.78 -4.60 17.25
C MET A 33 15.92 -5.87 18.09
N PHE A 34 16.51 -6.92 17.54
CA PHE A 34 16.72 -8.19 18.24
C PHE A 34 17.65 -8.02 19.47
N PHE A 35 18.72 -7.22 19.36
CA PHE A 35 19.65 -6.95 20.45
C PHE A 35 19.21 -5.78 21.35
N SER A 36 18.06 -5.16 21.09
CA SER A 36 17.60 -4.03 21.88
C SER A 36 17.04 -4.46 23.25
N HIS A 37 17.68 -4.01 24.33
CA HIS A 37 17.23 -4.21 25.71
C HIS A 37 16.54 -2.97 26.30
N SER A 38 16.43 -1.87 25.52
CA SER A 38 15.82 -0.62 25.96
C SER A 38 14.71 -0.17 25.03
N PHE A 39 13.72 0.52 25.58
CA PHE A 39 12.64 1.12 24.77
C PHE A 39 13.17 2.07 23.68
N LEU A 40 14.15 2.92 24.04
CA LEU A 40 14.75 3.86 23.10
C LEU A 40 15.49 3.15 21.96
N GLY A 41 16.26 2.10 22.27
CA GLY A 41 16.94 1.29 21.25
C GLY A 41 15.95 0.63 20.31
N ALA A 42 14.88 0.04 20.84
CA ALA A 42 13.80 -0.54 20.05
C ALA A 42 13.12 0.51 19.15
N LEU A 43 12.85 1.70 19.69
CA LEU A 43 12.25 2.81 18.95
C LEU A 43 13.12 3.26 17.78
N ILE A 44 14.43 3.44 18.00
CA ILE A 44 15.40 3.82 16.97
C ILE A 44 15.49 2.74 15.88
N ALA A 45 15.60 1.48 16.26
CA ALA A 45 15.64 0.36 15.33
C ALA A 45 14.38 0.32 14.45
N ARG A 46 13.20 0.48 15.04
CA ARG A 46 11.91 0.54 14.32
C ARG A 46 11.78 1.75 13.42
N PHE A 47 12.29 2.90 13.86
CA PHE A 47 12.30 4.10 13.04
C PHE A 47 13.15 3.92 11.78
N ILE A 48 14.38 3.41 11.92
CA ILE A 48 15.25 3.09 10.79
C ILE A 48 14.60 2.05 9.86
N GLY A 49 14.07 0.96 10.43
CA GLY A 49 13.38 -0.08 9.66
C GLY A 49 12.20 0.45 8.86
N GLY A 50 11.37 1.30 9.47
CA GLY A 50 10.23 1.94 8.80
C GLY A 50 10.65 2.86 7.64
N LEU A 51 11.74 3.64 7.83
CA LEU A 51 12.31 4.46 6.77
C LEU A 51 12.77 3.61 5.58
N MET A 52 13.54 2.56 5.83
CA MET A 52 14.07 1.68 4.78
C MET A 52 12.95 0.92 4.07
N HIS A 53 11.95 0.43 4.80
CA HIS A 53 10.77 -0.23 4.21
C HIS A 53 10.05 0.68 3.20
N GLY A 54 9.83 1.95 3.56
CA GLY A 54 9.23 2.93 2.65
C GLY A 54 10.06 3.14 1.37
N VAL A 55 11.39 3.21 1.48
CA VAL A 55 12.29 3.38 0.34
C VAL A 55 12.31 2.15 -0.57
N ILE A 56 12.32 0.93 0.00
CA ILE A 56 12.26 -0.33 -0.76
C ILE A 56 11.04 -0.36 -1.66
N LEU A 57 9.85 -0.03 -1.13
CA LEU A 57 8.60 -0.03 -1.89
C LEU A 57 8.61 1.03 -3.00
N VAL A 58 9.18 2.21 -2.74
CA VAL A 58 9.33 3.28 -3.73
C VAL A 58 10.21 2.80 -4.89
N ILE A 59 11.41 2.26 -4.60
CA ILE A 59 12.34 1.78 -5.63
C ILE A 59 11.69 0.65 -6.44
N ALA A 60 11.05 -0.32 -5.80
CA ALA A 60 10.35 -1.41 -6.48
C ALA A 60 9.25 -0.89 -7.40
N THR A 61 8.45 0.08 -6.96
CA THR A 61 7.41 0.72 -7.77
C THR A 61 8.00 1.46 -8.97
N ILE A 62 9.08 2.23 -8.79
CA ILE A 62 9.76 2.93 -9.89
C ILE A 62 10.30 1.94 -10.93
N ILE A 63 10.94 0.87 -10.49
CA ILE A 63 11.48 -0.17 -11.37
C ILE A 63 10.35 -0.79 -12.20
N CYS A 64 9.27 -1.22 -11.57
CA CYS A 64 8.10 -1.77 -12.28
C CYS A 64 7.52 -0.76 -13.27
N PHE A 65 7.37 0.49 -12.86
CA PHE A 65 6.76 1.51 -13.72
C PHE A 65 7.62 1.87 -14.93
N LYS A 66 8.96 1.91 -14.78
CA LYS A 66 9.89 2.24 -15.87
C LYS A 66 10.14 1.07 -16.80
N PHE A 67 10.34 -0.13 -16.28
CA PHE A 67 10.89 -1.26 -17.03
C PHE A 67 9.85 -2.34 -17.40
N ALA A 68 8.67 -2.39 -16.76
CA ALA A 68 7.64 -3.31 -17.16
C ALA A 68 7.03 -2.96 -18.53
N PRO A 69 6.66 -3.97 -19.34
CA PRO A 69 5.96 -3.76 -20.61
C PRO A 69 4.72 -2.89 -20.44
N LYS A 70 4.45 -1.98 -21.39
CA LYS A 70 3.34 -1.02 -21.30
C LYS A 70 1.99 -1.70 -21.01
N ALA A 71 1.71 -2.84 -21.65
CA ALA A 71 0.47 -3.59 -21.52
C ALA A 71 0.34 -4.36 -20.18
N LYS A 72 1.42 -4.53 -19.41
CA LYS A 72 1.44 -5.35 -18.18
C LYS A 72 1.94 -4.58 -16.96
N LYS A 73 1.92 -3.26 -16.97
CA LYS A 73 2.45 -2.43 -15.88
C LYS A 73 1.71 -2.62 -14.57
N SER A 74 0.38 -2.65 -14.62
CA SER A 74 -0.44 -2.86 -13.44
C SER A 74 -0.25 -4.26 -12.87
N MET A 75 -0.11 -5.27 -13.73
CA MET A 75 0.19 -6.63 -13.29
C MET A 75 1.58 -6.75 -12.64
N ALA A 76 2.60 -6.06 -13.18
CA ALA A 76 3.93 -6.01 -12.57
C ALA A 76 3.89 -5.35 -11.17
N LEU A 77 3.11 -4.28 -11.00
CA LEU A 77 2.87 -3.64 -9.71
C LEU A 77 2.10 -4.55 -8.75
N SER A 78 1.17 -5.38 -9.25
CA SER A 78 0.50 -6.40 -8.45
C SER A 78 1.49 -7.43 -7.91
N LEU A 79 2.45 -7.91 -8.72
CA LEU A 79 3.46 -8.87 -8.28
C LEU A 79 4.31 -8.34 -7.12
N VAL A 80 4.69 -7.04 -7.15
CA VAL A 80 5.36 -6.40 -6.01
C VAL A 80 4.43 -6.35 -4.79
N SER A 81 3.15 -6.07 -4.99
CA SER A 81 2.17 -5.93 -3.90
C SER A 81 1.77 -7.28 -3.28
N ILE A 82 1.86 -8.39 -4.03
CA ILE A 82 1.65 -9.75 -3.50
C ILE A 82 2.63 -10.05 -2.36
N GLY A 83 3.90 -9.61 -2.46
CA GLY A 83 4.86 -9.76 -1.38
C GLY A 83 4.34 -9.18 -0.07
N PHE A 84 3.67 -8.02 -0.11
CA PHE A 84 3.07 -7.39 1.06
C PHE A 84 1.89 -8.21 1.63
N THR A 85 0.94 -8.63 0.78
CA THR A 85 -0.22 -9.41 1.23
C THR A 85 0.17 -10.81 1.72
N THR A 86 1.14 -11.47 1.06
CA THR A 86 1.69 -12.76 1.48
C THR A 86 2.41 -12.64 2.83
N ALA A 87 3.17 -11.56 3.04
CA ALA A 87 3.80 -11.31 4.32
C ALA A 87 2.77 -11.11 5.44
N MET A 88 1.65 -10.47 5.18
CA MET A 88 0.55 -10.35 6.17
C MET A 88 -0.12 -11.71 6.42
N MET A 89 -0.35 -12.50 5.38
CA MET A 89 -1.05 -13.79 5.47
C MET A 89 -0.21 -14.86 6.20
N VAL A 90 1.08 -14.96 5.87
CA VAL A 90 1.98 -16.02 6.35
C VAL A 90 2.91 -15.51 7.45
N GLY A 91 3.39 -14.28 7.32
CA GLY A 91 4.40 -13.70 8.22
C GLY A 91 3.88 -13.49 9.64
N VAL A 92 2.63 -13.05 9.81
CA VAL A 92 2.05 -12.87 11.15
C VAL A 92 1.89 -14.20 11.89
N PRO A 93 1.28 -15.27 11.33
CA PRO A 93 1.23 -16.58 11.98
C PRO A 93 2.62 -17.16 12.25
N LEU A 94 3.54 -17.09 11.29
CA LEU A 94 4.93 -17.55 11.50
C LEU A 94 5.62 -16.76 12.60
N GLY A 95 5.45 -15.45 12.65
CA GLY A 95 6.00 -14.60 13.70
C GLY A 95 5.51 -15.02 15.09
N ILE A 96 4.22 -15.33 15.22
CA ILE A 96 3.63 -15.82 16.48
C ILE A 96 4.22 -17.19 16.87
N LEU A 97 4.33 -18.12 15.92
CA LEU A 97 4.90 -19.45 16.18
C LEU A 97 6.36 -19.37 16.61
N VAL A 98 7.16 -18.57 15.89
CA VAL A 98 8.59 -18.36 16.19
C VAL A 98 8.75 -17.67 17.55
N SER A 99 7.94 -16.64 17.84
CA SER A 99 8.03 -15.94 19.13
C SER A 99 7.67 -16.82 20.32
N ARG A 100 6.70 -17.74 20.17
CA ARG A 100 6.32 -18.69 21.22
C ARG A 100 7.40 -19.73 21.49
N ARG A 101 8.14 -20.20 20.46
CA ARG A 101 9.15 -21.24 20.61
C ARG A 101 10.54 -20.71 20.99
N PHE A 102 10.91 -19.55 20.45
CA PHE A 102 12.30 -19.05 20.50
C PHE A 102 12.43 -17.69 21.15
N GLY A 103 11.33 -17.13 21.64
CA GLY A 103 11.30 -15.84 22.31
C GLY A 103 10.78 -14.69 21.45
N LEU A 104 10.30 -13.64 22.13
CA LEU A 104 9.52 -12.53 21.53
C LEU A 104 10.27 -11.75 20.43
N LEU A 105 11.60 -11.67 20.53
CA LEU A 105 12.43 -10.91 19.60
C LEU A 105 12.93 -11.73 18.39
N MET A 106 12.80 -13.06 18.42
CA MET A 106 13.29 -13.95 17.38
C MET A 106 12.70 -13.71 15.99
N PRO A 107 11.42 -13.30 15.82
CA PRO A 107 10.86 -12.93 14.53
C PRO A 107 11.64 -11.81 13.82
N PHE A 108 12.25 -10.88 14.55
CA PHE A 108 13.05 -9.81 13.96
C PHE A 108 14.36 -10.35 13.34
N LEU A 109 14.97 -11.33 13.99
CA LEU A 109 16.17 -11.98 13.42
C LEU A 109 15.81 -12.76 12.15
N LEU A 110 14.66 -13.45 12.12
CA LEU A 110 14.16 -14.11 10.91
C LEU A 110 13.96 -13.12 9.77
N VAL A 111 13.31 -11.98 10.03
CA VAL A 111 13.11 -10.92 9.03
C VAL A 111 14.45 -10.33 8.57
N ALA A 112 15.43 -10.17 9.48
CA ALA A 112 16.77 -9.72 9.14
C ALA A 112 17.46 -10.67 8.16
N CYS A 113 17.42 -11.97 8.42
CA CYS A 113 17.99 -12.99 7.54
C CYS A 113 17.33 -12.98 6.15
N LEU A 114 15.99 -12.90 6.09
CA LEU A 114 15.25 -12.82 4.82
C LEU A 114 15.58 -11.56 4.03
N ALA A 115 15.68 -10.41 4.71
CA ALA A 115 16.02 -9.13 4.07
C ALA A 115 17.48 -9.14 3.56
N PHE A 116 18.41 -9.72 4.30
CA PHE A 116 19.80 -9.86 3.87
C PHE A 116 19.93 -10.80 2.66
N LEU A 117 19.23 -11.93 2.68
CA LEU A 117 19.16 -12.83 1.54
C LEU A 117 18.58 -12.13 0.30
N ALA A 118 17.52 -11.34 0.47
CA ALA A 118 16.95 -10.56 -0.62
C ALA A 118 17.94 -9.50 -1.15
N ALA A 119 18.75 -8.88 -0.29
CA ALA A 119 19.82 -7.96 -0.70
C ALA A 119 20.88 -8.67 -1.56
N LEU A 120 21.33 -9.84 -1.13
CA LEU A 120 22.27 -10.66 -1.90
C LEU A 120 21.68 -11.07 -3.25
N LEU A 121 20.45 -11.60 -3.27
CA LEU A 121 19.78 -11.97 -4.51
C LEU A 121 19.66 -10.79 -5.46
N THR A 122 19.32 -9.59 -4.93
CA THR A 122 19.28 -8.37 -5.73
C THR A 122 20.62 -8.04 -6.39
N LEU A 123 21.73 -8.20 -5.67
CA LEU A 123 23.07 -7.94 -6.21
C LEU A 123 23.47 -8.93 -7.31
N PHE A 124 23.06 -10.19 -7.18
CA PHE A 124 23.47 -11.23 -8.13
C PHE A 124 22.54 -11.36 -9.34
N THR A 125 21.22 -11.11 -9.17
CA THR A 125 20.24 -11.36 -10.22
C THR A 125 19.76 -10.09 -10.96
N MET A 126 19.79 -8.91 -10.31
CA MET A 126 19.25 -7.71 -10.90
C MET A 126 20.27 -6.97 -11.78
N PRO A 127 19.93 -6.62 -13.04
CA PRO A 127 20.79 -5.79 -13.89
C PRO A 127 20.97 -4.38 -13.32
N LYS A 128 22.09 -3.72 -13.72
CA LYS A 128 22.38 -2.35 -13.32
C LYS A 128 21.54 -1.37 -14.14
N PHE A 129 20.37 -1.01 -13.65
CA PHE A 129 19.55 0.06 -14.25
C PHE A 129 20.01 1.42 -13.75
N SER A 130 20.27 2.34 -14.69
CA SER A 130 20.62 3.70 -14.36
C SER A 130 19.48 4.41 -13.62
N SER A 131 19.83 5.10 -12.54
CA SER A 131 18.94 5.95 -11.78
C SER A 131 19.04 7.39 -12.27
N GLU A 132 17.93 8.11 -12.23
CA GLU A 132 17.94 9.55 -12.44
C GLU A 132 18.18 10.25 -11.10
N PRO A 133 19.22 11.11 -10.97
CA PRO A 133 19.46 11.82 -9.73
C PRO A 133 18.24 12.65 -9.34
N ALA A 134 17.66 12.35 -8.19
CA ALA A 134 16.56 13.11 -7.63
C ALA A 134 17.12 14.33 -6.89
N LYS A 135 16.50 15.51 -7.09
CA LYS A 135 16.87 16.75 -6.41
C LYS A 135 15.74 17.16 -5.46
N PHE A 136 16.06 17.74 -4.31
CA PHE A 136 15.03 18.26 -3.38
C PHE A 136 14.10 19.28 -4.07
N LYS A 137 14.63 20.10 -4.98
CA LYS A 137 13.83 21.05 -5.79
C LYS A 137 12.80 20.35 -6.66
N SER A 138 13.02 19.08 -7.04
CA SER A 138 12.05 18.30 -7.84
C SER A 138 10.80 17.90 -7.05
N LEU A 139 10.91 17.79 -5.73
CA LEU A 139 9.76 17.55 -4.86
C LEU A 139 8.81 18.76 -4.86
N SER A 140 9.36 20.01 -4.79
CA SER A 140 8.51 21.21 -4.79
C SER A 140 7.72 21.37 -6.09
N VAL A 141 8.28 21.00 -7.24
CA VAL A 141 7.55 21.00 -8.53
C VAL A 141 6.39 20.01 -8.52
N SER A 142 6.59 18.82 -7.93
CA SER A 142 5.51 17.82 -7.78
C SER A 142 4.39 18.34 -6.88
N PHE A 143 4.71 19.13 -5.86
CA PHE A 143 3.73 19.76 -4.97
C PHE A 143 2.88 20.85 -5.65
N GLY A 144 3.34 21.46 -6.73
CA GLY A 144 2.62 22.50 -7.46
C GLY A 144 1.47 22.00 -8.36
N SER A 145 1.30 20.68 -8.52
CA SER A 145 0.31 20.11 -9.44
C SER A 145 -0.94 19.61 -8.72
N ALA A 146 -2.09 20.28 -8.94
CA ALA A 146 -3.37 19.86 -8.36
C ALA A 146 -3.78 18.42 -8.68
N PRO A 147 -3.64 17.88 -9.92
CA PRO A 147 -3.94 16.48 -10.21
C PRO A 147 -3.04 15.49 -9.46
N VAL A 148 -1.79 15.85 -9.15
CA VAL A 148 -0.88 15.03 -8.34
C VAL A 148 -1.39 14.94 -6.90
N TRP A 149 -1.84 16.05 -6.31
CA TRP A 149 -2.46 16.05 -4.99
C TRP A 149 -3.78 15.28 -4.95
N GLN A 150 -4.61 15.42 -5.97
CA GLN A 150 -5.82 14.61 -6.09
C GLN A 150 -5.49 13.12 -6.11
N GLY A 151 -4.45 12.70 -6.85
CA GLY A 151 -3.95 11.32 -6.83
C GLY A 151 -3.45 10.89 -5.46
N PHE A 152 -2.73 11.77 -4.75
CA PHE A 152 -2.30 11.54 -3.38
C PHE A 152 -3.49 11.26 -2.44
N PHE A 153 -4.54 12.10 -2.50
CA PHE A 153 -5.71 11.91 -1.66
C PHE A 153 -6.52 10.66 -2.04
N VAL A 154 -6.66 10.35 -3.33
CA VAL A 154 -7.32 9.10 -3.77
C VAL A 154 -6.61 7.89 -3.17
N ALA A 155 -5.28 7.86 -3.23
CA ALA A 155 -4.49 6.76 -2.67
C ALA A 155 -4.60 6.70 -1.13
N ALA A 156 -4.45 7.84 -0.44
CA ALA A 156 -4.53 7.91 1.01
C ALA A 156 -5.92 7.51 1.54
N LEU A 157 -6.99 8.00 0.92
CA LEU A 157 -8.36 7.73 1.35
C LEU A 157 -8.78 6.29 1.04
N SER A 158 -8.45 5.77 -0.15
CA SER A 158 -8.75 4.38 -0.51
C SER A 158 -8.01 3.40 0.41
N TRP A 159 -6.71 3.63 0.66
CA TRP A 159 -5.93 2.78 1.54
C TRP A 159 -6.31 2.96 3.01
N GLY A 160 -6.60 4.20 3.41
CA GLY A 160 -7.12 4.52 4.73
C GLY A 160 -8.42 3.78 5.04
N SER A 161 -9.34 3.69 4.08
CA SER A 161 -10.61 2.97 4.26
C SER A 161 -10.41 1.49 4.58
N VAL A 162 -9.42 0.83 3.98
CA VAL A 162 -9.07 -0.56 4.32
C VAL A 162 -8.59 -0.65 5.77
N PHE A 163 -7.76 0.30 6.21
CA PHE A 163 -7.14 0.26 7.54
C PHE A 163 -8.05 0.71 8.68
N VAL A 164 -9.12 1.47 8.42
CA VAL A 164 -10.20 1.71 9.41
C VAL A 164 -10.74 0.39 9.96
N VAL A 165 -10.92 -0.59 9.07
CA VAL A 165 -11.46 -1.92 9.43
C VAL A 165 -10.34 -2.87 9.86
N HIS A 166 -9.26 -2.95 9.10
CA HIS A 166 -8.20 -3.94 9.28
C HIS A 166 -7.62 -3.93 10.70
N VAL A 167 -7.34 -2.75 11.24
CA VAL A 167 -6.73 -2.58 12.57
C VAL A 167 -7.67 -3.06 13.69
N TYR A 168 -8.97 -2.88 13.51
CA TYR A 168 -9.98 -3.19 14.53
C TYR A 168 -10.81 -4.45 14.21
N LEU A 169 -10.44 -5.19 13.15
CA LEU A 169 -11.14 -6.40 12.72
C LEU A 169 -11.21 -7.45 13.82
N ARG A 170 -10.11 -7.65 14.55
CA ARG A 170 -10.08 -8.57 15.69
C ARG A 170 -11.10 -8.18 16.76
N VAL A 171 -11.15 -6.91 17.13
CA VAL A 171 -12.10 -6.39 18.14
C VAL A 171 -13.55 -6.59 17.68
N LEU A 172 -13.82 -6.38 16.38
CA LEU A 172 -15.15 -6.65 15.79
C LEU A 172 -15.54 -8.11 15.91
N LEU A 173 -14.63 -9.02 15.54
CA LEU A 173 -14.89 -10.47 15.57
C LEU A 173 -15.05 -11.00 17.01
N GLU A 174 -14.25 -10.51 17.97
CA GLU A 174 -14.37 -10.84 19.37
C GLU A 174 -15.74 -10.39 19.94
N ARG A 175 -16.21 -9.18 19.57
CA ARG A 175 -17.54 -8.69 19.95
C ARG A 175 -18.70 -9.48 19.32
N CYS A 176 -18.47 -10.11 18.16
CA CYS A 176 -19.43 -11.03 17.53
C CYS A 176 -19.34 -12.46 18.09
N HIS A 177 -18.60 -12.67 19.20
CA HIS A 177 -18.44 -13.96 19.86
C HIS A 177 -17.88 -15.05 18.94
N PHE A 178 -16.89 -14.72 18.12
CA PHE A 178 -16.09 -15.73 17.42
C PHE A 178 -15.01 -16.28 18.35
N SER A 179 -14.79 -17.60 18.27
CA SER A 179 -13.67 -18.24 18.98
C SER A 179 -12.33 -17.78 18.42
N PRO A 180 -11.24 -17.80 19.22
CA PRO A 180 -9.89 -17.43 18.73
C PRO A 180 -9.46 -18.23 17.50
N GLU A 181 -9.86 -19.49 17.39
CA GLU A 181 -9.58 -20.35 16.24
C GLU A 181 -10.30 -19.85 14.98
N ASN A 182 -11.59 -19.53 15.10
CA ASN A 182 -12.37 -18.96 13.98
C ASN A 182 -11.84 -17.61 13.54
N ILE A 183 -11.38 -16.77 14.47
CA ILE A 183 -10.73 -15.49 14.15
C ILE A 183 -9.45 -15.74 13.33
N ALA A 184 -8.62 -16.70 13.72
CA ALA A 184 -7.43 -17.06 12.95
C ALA A 184 -7.76 -17.51 11.52
N ASN A 185 -8.78 -18.36 11.38
CA ASN A 185 -9.26 -18.82 10.07
C ASN A 185 -9.82 -17.69 9.21
N ILE A 186 -10.56 -16.74 9.81
CA ILE A 186 -11.07 -15.55 9.10
C ILE A 186 -9.90 -14.69 8.62
N TYR A 187 -8.84 -14.48 9.42
CA TYR A 187 -7.64 -13.76 8.98
C TYR A 187 -6.90 -14.47 7.84
N LEU A 188 -6.87 -15.81 7.85
CA LEU A 188 -6.30 -16.58 6.74
C LEU A 188 -7.11 -16.35 5.45
N CYS A 189 -8.45 -16.48 5.52
CA CYS A 189 -9.33 -16.19 4.38
C CYS A 189 -9.20 -14.73 3.90
N HIS A 190 -9.10 -13.77 4.84
CA HIS A 190 -8.83 -12.37 4.54
C HIS A 190 -7.54 -12.20 3.74
N GLY A 191 -6.44 -12.84 4.16
CA GLY A 191 -5.15 -12.76 3.47
C GLY A 191 -5.19 -13.40 2.07
N ILE A 192 -5.86 -14.54 1.91
CA ILE A 192 -6.05 -15.19 0.60
C ILE A 192 -6.87 -14.27 -0.31
N ALA A 193 -8.00 -13.75 0.17
CA ALA A 193 -8.85 -12.83 -0.59
C ALA A 193 -8.09 -11.55 -1.01
N ALA A 194 -7.28 -10.99 -0.11
CA ALA A 194 -6.43 -9.84 -0.39
C ALA A 194 -5.43 -10.12 -1.52
N THR A 195 -4.76 -11.28 -1.47
CA THR A 195 -3.78 -11.68 -2.50
C THR A 195 -4.44 -11.88 -3.87
N LEU A 196 -5.58 -12.58 -3.91
CA LEU A 196 -6.36 -12.76 -5.13
C LEU A 196 -6.89 -11.42 -5.65
N GLY A 197 -7.32 -10.53 -4.75
CA GLY A 197 -7.77 -9.19 -5.08
C GLY A 197 -6.68 -8.37 -5.77
N VAL A 198 -5.45 -8.37 -5.25
CA VAL A 198 -4.31 -7.65 -5.86
C VAL A 198 -4.07 -8.10 -7.31
N LEU A 199 -4.09 -9.42 -7.57
CA LEU A 199 -3.94 -9.97 -8.93
C LEU A 199 -5.10 -9.55 -9.85
N PHE A 200 -6.33 -9.69 -9.34
CA PHE A 200 -7.53 -9.31 -10.07
C PHE A 200 -7.51 -7.82 -10.45
N GLY A 201 -7.19 -6.94 -9.50
CA GLY A 201 -7.15 -5.50 -9.72
C GLY A 201 -6.12 -5.08 -10.75
N GLY A 202 -4.92 -5.69 -10.73
CA GLY A 202 -3.90 -5.45 -11.73
C GLY A 202 -4.34 -5.87 -13.13
N LYS A 203 -4.88 -7.09 -13.26
CA LYS A 203 -5.39 -7.61 -14.53
C LYS A 203 -6.58 -6.77 -15.06
N LEU A 204 -7.49 -6.38 -14.17
CA LEU A 204 -8.64 -5.56 -14.53
C LEU A 204 -8.21 -4.19 -15.08
N ALA A 205 -7.21 -3.55 -14.45
CA ALA A 205 -6.69 -2.25 -14.91
C ALA A 205 -5.99 -2.36 -16.27
N ASP A 206 -5.27 -3.44 -16.53
CA ASP A 206 -4.62 -3.67 -17.83
C ASP A 206 -5.65 -3.97 -18.94
N LEU A 207 -6.78 -4.65 -18.63
CA LEU A 207 -7.81 -5.02 -19.61
C LEU A 207 -8.85 -3.91 -19.85
N ARG A 208 -9.36 -3.28 -18.79
CA ARG A 208 -10.47 -2.30 -18.84
C ARG A 208 -10.00 -0.85 -18.81
N GLY A 209 -8.70 -0.65 -18.63
CA GLY A 209 -8.10 0.67 -18.41
C GLY A 209 -8.22 1.15 -16.97
N LEU A 210 -7.29 2.05 -16.60
CA LEU A 210 -7.04 2.49 -15.24
C LEU A 210 -8.27 3.09 -14.54
N PHE A 211 -8.93 4.06 -15.19
CA PHE A 211 -10.03 4.79 -14.56
C PHE A 211 -11.31 3.95 -14.41
N ALA A 212 -11.61 3.08 -15.40
CA ALA A 212 -12.75 2.18 -15.32
C ALA A 212 -12.56 1.13 -14.22
N ALA A 213 -11.35 0.55 -14.14
CA ALA A 213 -11.00 -0.41 -13.12
C ALA A 213 -11.08 0.20 -11.71
N LEU A 214 -10.45 1.36 -11.49
CA LEU A 214 -10.48 2.03 -10.18
C LEU A 214 -11.89 2.42 -9.76
N SER A 215 -12.71 2.98 -10.67
CA SER A 215 -14.09 3.35 -10.34
C SER A 215 -14.91 2.12 -9.94
N PHE A 216 -14.78 1.01 -10.68
CA PHE A 216 -15.44 -0.24 -10.34
C PHE A 216 -14.97 -0.80 -8.98
N LEU A 217 -13.67 -0.89 -8.77
CA LEU A 217 -13.09 -1.46 -7.55
C LEU A 217 -13.45 -0.64 -6.31
N LEU A 218 -13.37 0.69 -6.38
CA LEU A 218 -13.77 1.58 -5.29
C LEU A 218 -15.26 1.46 -4.99
N THR A 219 -16.12 1.33 -6.02
CA THR A 219 -17.56 1.11 -5.81
C THR A 219 -17.82 -0.21 -5.09
N MET A 220 -17.18 -1.31 -5.53
CA MET A 220 -17.32 -2.61 -4.86
C MET A 220 -16.77 -2.58 -3.43
N GLN A 221 -15.67 -1.86 -3.20
CA GLN A 221 -15.10 -1.65 -1.87
C GLN A 221 -16.07 -0.90 -0.95
N ILE A 222 -16.73 0.17 -1.43
CA ILE A 222 -17.74 0.94 -0.69
C ILE A 222 -18.91 0.03 -0.29
N LEU A 223 -19.42 -0.77 -1.23
CA LEU A 223 -20.52 -1.70 -0.97
C LEU A 223 -20.15 -2.77 0.07
N ALA A 224 -18.96 -3.37 -0.07
CA ALA A 224 -18.48 -4.40 0.86
C ALA A 224 -18.27 -3.84 2.28
N LEU A 225 -17.68 -2.65 2.41
CA LEU A 225 -17.46 -1.97 3.69
C LEU A 225 -18.78 -1.52 4.33
N GLY A 226 -19.72 -0.98 3.55
CA GLY A 226 -21.06 -0.65 4.02
C GLY A 226 -21.83 -1.88 4.51
N ALA A 227 -21.83 -2.95 3.70
CA ALA A 227 -22.46 -4.22 4.06
C ALA A 227 -21.92 -4.77 5.39
N MET A 228 -20.65 -4.60 5.69
CA MET A 228 -20.02 -5.08 6.92
C MET A 228 -20.62 -4.44 8.19
N SER A 229 -20.97 -3.16 8.17
CA SER A 229 -21.63 -2.51 9.30
C SER A 229 -23.04 -3.03 9.55
N PHE A 230 -23.79 -3.33 8.49
CA PHE A 230 -25.12 -3.94 8.63
C PHE A 230 -25.04 -5.42 9.03
N SER A 231 -24.00 -6.13 8.60
CA SER A 231 -23.82 -7.57 8.86
C SER A 231 -23.62 -7.88 10.35
N TYR A 232 -23.16 -6.94 11.14
CA TYR A 232 -23.03 -7.07 12.59
C TYR A 232 -24.35 -7.50 13.26
N HIS A 233 -25.48 -7.02 12.76
CA HIS A 233 -26.82 -7.29 13.29
C HIS A 233 -27.56 -8.44 12.59
N LEU A 234 -27.02 -8.95 11.46
CA LEU A 234 -27.71 -9.95 10.63
C LEU A 234 -27.27 -11.38 10.96
N SER A 235 -26.06 -11.75 10.59
CA SER A 235 -25.53 -13.09 10.85
C SER A 235 -24.02 -13.16 10.76
N LYS A 236 -23.42 -14.15 11.46
CA LYS A 236 -21.98 -14.42 11.42
C LYS A 236 -21.48 -14.73 10.00
N MET A 237 -22.27 -15.48 9.22
CA MET A 237 -21.93 -15.84 7.83
C MET A 237 -21.87 -14.61 6.92
N PHE A 238 -22.84 -13.71 7.06
CA PHE A 238 -22.88 -12.47 6.29
C PHE A 238 -21.70 -11.54 6.66
N LEU A 239 -21.31 -11.51 7.94
CA LEU A 239 -20.12 -10.78 8.38
C LEU A 239 -18.84 -11.35 7.75
N ILE A 240 -18.65 -12.67 7.76
CA ILE A 240 -17.49 -13.32 7.13
C ILE A 240 -17.46 -13.00 5.62
N ALA A 241 -18.60 -13.12 4.93
CA ALA A 241 -18.69 -12.81 3.51
C ALA A 241 -18.31 -11.35 3.21
N SER A 242 -18.79 -10.39 4.02
CA SER A 242 -18.45 -8.97 3.87
C SER A 242 -16.97 -8.69 4.18
N VAL A 243 -16.36 -9.39 5.16
CA VAL A 243 -14.92 -9.33 5.45
C VAL A 243 -14.11 -9.82 4.26
N ILE A 244 -14.48 -10.94 3.66
CA ILE A 244 -13.80 -11.48 2.46
C ILE A 244 -13.97 -10.52 1.28
N ALA A 245 -15.16 -9.98 1.06
CA ALA A 245 -15.45 -9.06 -0.02
C ALA A 245 -14.65 -7.74 0.10
N TYR A 246 -14.63 -7.10 1.30
CA TYR A 246 -13.84 -5.89 1.46
C TYR A 246 -12.35 -6.15 1.33
N SER A 247 -11.87 -7.31 1.77
CA SER A 247 -10.47 -7.71 1.60
C SER A 247 -10.13 -7.83 0.12
N PHE A 248 -10.95 -8.54 -0.64
CA PHE A 248 -10.73 -8.73 -2.06
C PHE A 248 -10.73 -7.38 -2.81
N PHE A 249 -11.78 -6.58 -2.69
CA PHE A 249 -11.92 -5.34 -3.45
C PHE A 249 -11.02 -4.22 -2.94
N GLY A 250 -10.81 -4.11 -1.63
CA GLY A 250 -9.93 -3.10 -1.05
C GLY A 250 -8.47 -3.30 -1.46
N TYR A 251 -7.98 -4.53 -1.40
CA TYR A 251 -6.62 -4.84 -1.82
C TYR A 251 -6.47 -4.87 -3.35
N ALA A 252 -7.55 -5.13 -4.11
CA ALA A 252 -7.55 -5.01 -5.57
C ALA A 252 -7.23 -3.58 -6.06
N CYS A 253 -7.50 -2.56 -5.27
CA CYS A 253 -7.17 -1.17 -5.61
C CYS A 253 -5.67 -0.86 -5.60
N ILE A 254 -4.81 -1.67 -4.94
CA ILE A 254 -3.38 -1.33 -4.73
C ILE A 254 -2.65 -1.09 -6.04
N ALA A 255 -2.66 -2.05 -6.96
CA ALA A 255 -1.89 -1.96 -8.20
C ALA A 255 -2.43 -0.86 -9.14
N PRO A 256 -3.75 -0.71 -9.36
CA PRO A 256 -4.31 0.41 -10.09
C PRO A 256 -4.01 1.78 -9.46
N ILE A 257 -4.01 1.90 -8.12
CA ILE A 257 -3.63 3.14 -7.43
C ILE A 257 -2.16 3.49 -7.71
N LYS A 258 -1.24 2.53 -7.61
CA LYS A 258 0.18 2.74 -7.95
C LYS A 258 0.34 3.14 -9.42
N MET A 259 -0.42 2.53 -10.32
CA MET A 259 -0.44 2.91 -11.73
C MET A 259 -0.99 4.33 -11.93
N LEU A 260 -1.98 4.76 -11.14
CA LEU A 260 -2.50 6.14 -11.17
C LEU A 260 -1.38 7.14 -10.84
N GLY A 261 -0.61 6.91 -9.78
CA GLY A 261 0.52 7.75 -9.41
C GLY A 261 1.54 7.92 -10.54
N GLY A 262 1.93 6.82 -11.18
CA GLY A 262 2.83 6.86 -12.35
C GLY A 262 2.21 7.50 -13.60
N HIS A 263 0.91 7.34 -13.82
CA HIS A 263 0.18 7.97 -14.92
C HIS A 263 0.13 9.50 -14.74
N LEU A 264 -0.22 9.97 -13.55
CA LEU A 264 -0.23 11.40 -13.21
C LEU A 264 1.17 12.01 -13.27
N ALA A 265 2.19 11.30 -12.78
CA ALA A 265 3.57 11.71 -12.87
C ALA A 265 4.01 11.95 -14.32
N ARG A 266 3.68 11.03 -15.23
CA ARG A 266 3.99 11.16 -16.64
C ARG A 266 3.30 12.35 -17.31
N LEU A 267 2.02 12.57 -16.98
CA LEU A 267 1.22 13.62 -17.63
C LEU A 267 1.52 15.01 -17.08
N PHE A 268 1.67 15.16 -15.78
CA PHE A 268 1.68 16.47 -15.14
C PHE A 268 3.07 16.90 -14.63
N THR A 269 3.95 15.94 -14.37
CA THR A 269 5.30 16.20 -13.84
C THR A 269 6.36 15.32 -14.52
N PRO A 270 6.49 15.33 -15.86
CA PRO A 270 7.38 14.44 -16.59
C PRO A 270 8.84 14.59 -16.20
N THR A 271 9.29 15.83 -15.91
CA THR A 271 10.66 16.14 -15.48
C THR A 271 10.97 15.71 -14.04
N THR A 272 9.94 15.45 -13.22
CA THR A 272 10.06 15.07 -11.81
C THR A 272 9.28 13.79 -11.49
N MET A 273 9.17 12.91 -12.48
CA MET A 273 8.35 11.70 -12.41
C MET A 273 8.68 10.82 -11.21
N SER A 274 9.95 10.58 -10.92
CA SER A 274 10.37 9.78 -9.78
C SER A 274 9.92 10.39 -8.45
N SER A 275 10.02 11.70 -8.29
CA SER A 275 9.59 12.43 -7.08
C SER A 275 8.07 12.34 -6.88
N THR A 276 7.29 12.41 -7.96
CA THR A 276 5.83 12.26 -7.90
C THR A 276 5.42 10.84 -7.53
N ILE A 277 6.11 9.81 -8.04
CA ILE A 277 5.88 8.42 -7.64
C ILE A 277 6.19 8.23 -6.15
N VAL A 278 7.30 8.81 -5.65
CA VAL A 278 7.64 8.79 -4.23
C VAL A 278 6.54 9.41 -3.39
N LEU A 279 6.04 10.59 -3.78
CA LEU A 279 4.94 11.28 -3.10
C LEU A 279 3.69 10.40 -3.04
N HIS A 280 3.38 9.73 -4.14
CA HIS A 280 2.23 8.82 -4.23
C HIS A 280 2.38 7.57 -3.35
N GLU A 281 3.58 6.97 -3.25
CA GLU A 281 3.84 5.88 -2.31
C GLU A 281 3.70 6.33 -0.85
N VAL A 282 4.16 7.54 -0.50
CA VAL A 282 3.98 8.12 0.84
C VAL A 282 2.50 8.27 1.20
N SER A 283 1.63 8.54 0.21
CA SER A 283 0.19 8.67 0.45
C SER A 283 -0.44 7.38 1.00
N LEU A 284 0.05 6.21 0.60
CA LEU A 284 -0.43 4.93 1.12
C LEU A 284 -0.18 4.81 2.63
N PHE A 285 1.03 5.17 3.09
CA PHE A 285 1.37 5.16 4.52
C PHE A 285 0.58 6.21 5.31
N LYS A 286 0.35 7.39 4.72
CA LYS A 286 -0.53 8.41 5.33
C LYS A 286 -1.97 7.91 5.41
N GLY A 287 -2.42 7.15 4.43
CA GLY A 287 -3.71 6.46 4.44
C GLY A 287 -3.81 5.47 5.60
N ILE A 288 -2.79 4.63 5.83
CA ILE A 288 -2.75 3.70 6.97
C ILE A 288 -2.92 4.46 8.30
N ALA A 289 -2.15 5.53 8.49
CA ALA A 289 -2.22 6.33 9.71
C ALA A 289 -3.61 6.99 9.88
N LEU A 290 -4.15 7.60 8.82
CA LEU A 290 -5.48 8.21 8.80
C LEU A 290 -6.56 7.17 9.12
N GLY A 291 -6.54 6.01 8.45
CA GLY A 291 -7.50 4.95 8.65
C GLY A 291 -7.47 4.39 10.06
N SER A 292 -6.26 4.13 10.59
CA SER A 292 -6.10 3.67 11.98
C SER A 292 -6.65 4.69 12.99
N PHE A 293 -6.41 5.99 12.76
CA PHE A 293 -6.90 7.07 13.61
C PHE A 293 -8.43 7.19 13.54
N VAL A 294 -9.01 7.24 12.33
CA VAL A 294 -10.48 7.29 12.13
C VAL A 294 -11.15 6.07 12.72
N GLY A 295 -10.56 4.88 12.53
CA GLY A 295 -11.06 3.63 13.13
C GLY A 295 -11.05 3.67 14.65
N GLY A 296 -9.99 4.23 15.26
CA GLY A 296 -9.90 4.42 16.70
C GLY A 296 -10.97 5.37 17.24
N LEU A 297 -11.18 6.51 16.60
CA LEU A 297 -12.25 7.44 16.95
C LEU A 297 -13.63 6.78 16.83
N SER A 298 -13.87 6.06 15.73
CA SER A 298 -15.13 5.34 15.53
C SER A 298 -15.37 4.30 16.63
N VAL A 299 -14.36 3.50 16.99
CA VAL A 299 -14.48 2.51 18.08
C VAL A 299 -14.76 3.18 19.42
N HIS A 300 -14.13 4.33 19.69
CA HIS A 300 -14.28 5.04 20.96
C HIS A 300 -15.65 5.71 21.12
N TYR A 301 -16.13 6.41 20.08
CA TYR A 301 -17.34 7.23 20.18
C TYR A 301 -18.61 6.55 19.63
N LEU A 302 -18.50 5.72 18.60
CA LEU A 302 -19.65 5.15 17.89
C LEU A 302 -19.79 3.64 18.11
N GLY A 303 -18.68 2.96 18.35
CA GLY A 303 -18.60 1.51 18.42
C GLY A 303 -17.98 0.87 17.16
N VAL A 304 -17.37 -0.31 17.33
CA VAL A 304 -16.58 -0.98 16.27
C VAL A 304 -17.40 -1.33 15.02
N HIS A 305 -18.72 -1.52 15.15
CA HIS A 305 -19.60 -1.83 14.03
C HIS A 305 -19.79 -0.66 13.04
N PHE A 306 -19.53 0.59 13.46
CA PHE A 306 -19.54 1.74 12.57
C PHE A 306 -18.26 1.89 11.73
N ASN A 307 -17.20 1.13 12.03
CA ASN A 307 -15.96 1.18 11.25
C ASN A 307 -16.18 0.93 9.75
N GLY A 308 -17.12 0.05 9.40
CA GLY A 308 -17.47 -0.19 8.00
C GLY A 308 -18.04 1.03 7.30
N ILE A 309 -18.96 1.78 7.94
CA ILE A 309 -19.53 3.01 7.39
C ILE A 309 -18.47 4.10 7.30
N CYS A 310 -17.65 4.31 8.34
CA CYS A 310 -16.56 5.29 8.30
C CYS A 310 -15.57 4.98 7.19
N ALA A 311 -15.24 3.71 7.00
CA ALA A 311 -14.39 3.24 5.91
C ALA A 311 -15.03 3.47 4.53
N ALA A 312 -16.32 3.17 4.37
CA ALA A 312 -17.06 3.38 3.13
C ALA A 312 -17.11 4.87 2.75
N LEU A 313 -17.26 5.78 3.72
CA LEU A 313 -17.20 7.21 3.49
C LEU A 313 -15.84 7.67 2.97
N LEU A 314 -14.72 7.17 3.53
CA LEU A 314 -13.39 7.48 3.02
C LEU A 314 -13.22 6.97 1.58
N ALA A 315 -13.67 5.75 1.27
CA ALA A 315 -13.62 5.20 -0.08
C ALA A 315 -14.51 5.97 -1.06
N LEU A 316 -15.67 6.47 -0.61
CA LEU A 316 -16.55 7.33 -1.39
C LEU A 316 -15.88 8.68 -1.73
N CYS A 317 -15.23 9.30 -0.76
CA CYS A 317 -14.44 10.51 -1.01
C CYS A 317 -13.33 10.26 -2.06
N ALA A 318 -12.64 9.11 -1.98
CA ALA A 318 -11.64 8.72 -2.98
C ALA A 318 -12.28 8.59 -4.39
N LEU A 319 -13.44 7.95 -4.50
CA LEU A 319 -14.18 7.78 -5.76
C LEU A 319 -14.63 9.13 -6.33
N LEU A 320 -15.13 10.04 -5.51
CA LEU A 320 -15.55 11.38 -5.95
C LEU A 320 -14.35 12.20 -6.48
N ILE A 321 -13.21 12.19 -5.78
CA ILE A 321 -12.00 12.87 -6.24
C ILE A 321 -11.50 12.25 -7.56
N LEU A 322 -11.54 10.92 -7.70
CA LEU A 322 -11.15 10.23 -8.93
C LEU A 322 -12.02 10.64 -10.12
N THR A 323 -13.34 10.65 -9.93
CA THR A 323 -14.31 10.85 -11.02
C THR A 323 -14.46 12.31 -11.41
N PHE A 324 -14.62 13.21 -10.45
CA PHE A 324 -14.88 14.63 -10.71
C PHE A 324 -13.60 15.48 -10.77
N GLY A 325 -12.54 15.08 -10.06
CA GLY A 325 -11.27 15.80 -10.07
C GLY A 325 -10.32 15.32 -11.17
N ILE A 326 -9.78 14.12 -11.00
CA ILE A 326 -8.66 13.62 -11.82
C ILE A 326 -9.12 13.35 -13.25
N LYS A 327 -10.23 12.63 -13.43
CA LYS A 327 -10.73 12.24 -14.75
C LYS A 327 -10.95 13.45 -15.63
N LYS A 328 -11.57 14.51 -15.09
CA LYS A 328 -11.79 15.79 -15.78
C LYS A 328 -10.46 16.45 -16.17
N SER A 329 -9.49 16.49 -15.26
CA SER A 329 -8.17 17.10 -15.50
C SER A 329 -7.36 16.36 -16.56
N VAL A 330 -7.41 15.02 -16.57
CA VAL A 330 -6.73 14.18 -17.56
C VAL A 330 -7.36 14.34 -18.95
N PHE A 331 -8.70 14.35 -19.05
CA PHE A 331 -9.40 14.59 -20.32
C PHE A 331 -9.08 15.98 -20.88
N ALA A 332 -9.14 17.03 -20.06
CA ALA A 332 -8.80 18.39 -20.48
C ALA A 332 -7.35 18.53 -20.98
N LYS A 333 -6.42 17.75 -20.44
CA LYS A 333 -5.03 17.76 -20.92
C LYS A 333 -4.86 17.01 -22.23
N ASN A 334 -5.52 15.86 -22.39
CA ASN A 334 -5.46 15.08 -23.63
C ASN A 334 -6.10 15.81 -24.81
N SER A 335 -7.17 16.57 -24.60
CA SER A 335 -7.80 17.39 -25.65
C SER A 335 -6.91 18.54 -26.14
N LYS A 336 -6.01 19.06 -25.29
CA LYS A 336 -5.04 20.12 -25.67
C LYS A 336 -3.82 19.58 -26.40
N VAL A 337 -3.56 18.27 -26.36
CA VAL A 337 -2.40 17.60 -27.01
C VAL A 337 -2.80 16.98 -28.35
N ALA A 338 -4.10 16.80 -28.61
CA ALA A 338 -4.58 16.39 -29.92
C ALA A 338 -4.31 17.51 -30.95
N PRO A 339 -3.52 17.30 -32.03
CA PRO A 339 -3.32 18.32 -33.04
C PRO A 339 -4.67 18.68 -33.63
N SER A 340 -4.91 20.02 -33.78
CA SER A 340 -5.99 20.53 -34.62
C SER A 340 -5.69 20.14 -36.07
N HIS A 341 -6.20 19.02 -36.51
CA HIS A 341 -6.30 18.72 -37.93
C HIS A 341 -7.42 19.60 -38.50
N HIS A 342 -7.05 20.78 -38.99
CA HIS A 342 -7.77 21.55 -39.98
C HIS A 342 -6.96 21.65 -41.27
#